data_46f2989415f967dfd4a6b8e40501b3a9
#
_entry.id   46f2989415f967dfd4a6b8e40501b3a9
#
_cell.length_a   1.000
_cell.length_b   1.000
_cell.length_c   1.000
_cell.angle_alpha   90.00
_cell.angle_beta   90.00
_cell.angle_gamma   90.00
#
_symmetry.space_group_name_H-M   'P 1'
#
loop_
_entity.id
_entity.type
_entity.pdbx_description
1 polymer ?
#
loop_
_entity_poly.entity_id
_entity_poly.type
_entity_poly.pdbx_seq_one_letter_code
_entity_poly.pdbx_strand_id
1 'polypeptide(L)'
;MKLYDYQEEGVEFLASRKRAYLADEMGLGKTAQACAAARRAVAERARILVVAPASAIDNWRKEWETWAGGWGSVTFASWASRQDHEGPWDLVILDEAHYAKTPTAARTKKFLGLAQEAEVAWCLSGTPTPNKHLGELYTVFAALRPDVCASLGLHSFDRWFDHFCRWSLVGRYPMQRKRVYGIKNTSDLTPHLKSFILKRSLKDVEIELPELLVSTHHLPRDKNFLSADQAAAYERMAGLEGGDSVSALRRHLGIYKAPRIAKVIAEELAGRQYEKVVIMAYHRDVLEIFRDKLWTFGVTGFDGRTPVGKRQDIIDEFGRDTGTRVFVVQQVAGGTAIDGLQVSTEIVLAEPDFTPDSMKQQIKRIHRIGTEKVCRARVFAVTDTLDEGILGTLMMRLRHEKEIGL
;
A
#
# COMPACT_ATOMS: atom_id res chain seq x y z
N MET A 1 1.00 -9.51 26.48
CA MET A 1 0.95 -8.18 25.83
C MET A 1 -0.39 -7.52 26.13
N LYS A 2 -0.44 -6.19 26.19
CA LYS A 2 -1.67 -5.42 26.40
C LYS A 2 -1.90 -4.56 25.15
N LEU A 3 -3.14 -4.50 24.67
CA LEU A 3 -3.54 -3.58 23.61
C LEU A 3 -3.54 -2.13 24.14
N TYR A 4 -3.31 -1.16 23.28
CA TYR A 4 -3.53 0.25 23.56
C TYR A 4 -5.05 0.53 23.63
N ASP A 5 -5.44 1.59 24.31
CA ASP A 5 -6.86 1.92 24.51
C ASP A 5 -7.60 2.10 23.17
N TYR A 6 -6.99 2.79 22.21
CA TYR A 6 -7.56 2.91 20.87
C TYR A 6 -7.68 1.55 20.14
N GLN A 7 -6.79 0.59 20.42
CA GLN A 7 -6.92 -0.76 19.83
C GLN A 7 -8.07 -1.52 20.46
N GLU A 8 -8.32 -1.37 21.75
CA GLU A 8 -9.50 -1.92 22.43
C GLU A 8 -10.80 -1.36 21.82
N GLU A 9 -10.86 -0.06 21.51
CA GLU A 9 -11.99 0.53 20.78
C GLU A 9 -12.19 -0.12 19.39
N GLY A 10 -11.11 -0.40 18.67
CA GLY A 10 -11.18 -1.09 17.39
C GLY A 10 -11.61 -2.55 17.51
N VAL A 11 -11.19 -3.23 18.57
CA VAL A 11 -11.66 -4.58 18.93
C VAL A 11 -13.17 -4.56 19.17
N GLU A 12 -13.66 -3.64 19.98
CA GLU A 12 -15.09 -3.49 20.28
C GLU A 12 -15.90 -3.13 19.02
N PHE A 13 -15.37 -2.24 18.19
CA PHE A 13 -15.99 -1.88 16.91
C PHE A 13 -16.18 -3.09 16.00
N LEU A 14 -15.18 -3.95 15.87
CA LEU A 14 -15.26 -5.16 15.07
C LEU A 14 -16.18 -6.20 15.71
N ALA A 15 -15.99 -6.49 17.00
CA ALA A 15 -16.71 -7.54 17.71
C ALA A 15 -18.22 -7.27 17.82
N SER A 16 -18.63 -6.01 17.90
CA SER A 16 -20.05 -5.62 17.96
C SER A 16 -20.77 -5.62 16.62
N ARG A 17 -20.09 -5.92 15.50
CA ARG A 17 -20.64 -5.80 14.14
C ARG A 17 -20.43 -7.04 13.31
N LYS A 18 -21.51 -7.55 12.70
CA LYS A 18 -21.41 -8.64 11.71
C LYS A 18 -20.68 -8.22 10.43
N ARG A 19 -20.76 -6.96 10.07
CA ARG A 19 -20.10 -6.36 8.89
C ARG A 19 -19.40 -5.08 9.32
N ALA A 20 -18.09 -5.02 9.12
CA ALA A 20 -17.28 -3.87 9.50
C ALA A 20 -16.07 -3.67 8.59
N TYR A 21 -15.57 -2.45 8.56
CA TYR A 21 -14.35 -2.10 7.87
C TYR A 21 -13.44 -1.30 8.81
N LEU A 22 -12.34 -1.89 9.26
CA LEU A 22 -11.32 -1.21 10.05
C LEU A 22 -10.31 -0.56 9.11
N ALA A 23 -10.39 0.75 8.99
CA ALA A 23 -9.60 1.57 8.07
C ALA A 23 -8.51 2.40 8.78
N ASP A 24 -8.13 2.00 9.98
CA ASP A 24 -7.05 2.62 10.75
C ASP A 24 -5.79 2.79 9.91
N GLU A 25 -5.10 3.88 10.14
CA GLU A 25 -3.84 4.19 9.47
C GLU A 25 -2.84 3.04 9.62
N MET A 26 -1.92 2.92 8.65
CA MET A 26 -0.89 1.89 8.72
C MET A 26 -0.02 2.05 9.96
N GLY A 27 0.29 0.93 10.62
CA GLY A 27 1.06 0.91 11.85
C GLY A 27 0.22 0.94 13.13
N LEU A 28 -1.10 1.17 13.07
CA LEU A 28 -1.98 1.17 14.24
C LEU A 28 -2.40 -0.24 14.72
N GLY A 29 -1.79 -1.30 14.19
CA GLY A 29 -2.01 -2.67 14.68
C GLY A 29 -3.36 -3.27 14.33
N LYS A 30 -3.91 -3.01 13.14
CA LYS A 30 -5.18 -3.59 12.65
C LYS A 30 -5.23 -5.11 12.77
N THR A 31 -4.12 -5.80 12.52
CA THR A 31 -4.03 -7.26 12.62
C THR A 31 -4.27 -7.73 14.05
N ALA A 32 -3.58 -7.12 15.04
CA ALA A 32 -3.76 -7.43 16.45
C ALA A 32 -5.21 -7.16 16.91
N GLN A 33 -5.78 -6.03 16.50
CA GLN A 33 -7.18 -5.68 16.77
C GLN A 33 -8.14 -6.74 16.22
N ALA A 34 -7.96 -7.17 14.96
CA ALA A 34 -8.82 -8.18 14.34
C ALA A 34 -8.69 -9.57 15.01
N CYS A 35 -7.47 -9.99 15.37
CA CYS A 35 -7.24 -11.23 16.10
C CYS A 35 -7.92 -11.22 17.47
N ALA A 36 -7.76 -10.13 18.23
CA ALA A 36 -8.39 -9.99 19.54
C ALA A 36 -9.93 -9.90 19.43
N ALA A 37 -10.45 -9.22 18.40
CA ALA A 37 -11.88 -9.10 18.15
C ALA A 37 -12.52 -10.46 17.80
N ALA A 38 -11.82 -11.33 17.08
CA ALA A 38 -12.33 -12.63 16.69
C ALA A 38 -12.73 -13.47 17.92
N ARG A 39 -11.96 -13.43 19.00
CA ARG A 39 -12.29 -14.12 20.27
C ARG A 39 -13.59 -13.64 20.93
N ARG A 40 -13.98 -12.39 20.65
CA ARG A 40 -15.22 -11.79 21.19
C ARG A 40 -16.41 -11.97 20.27
N ALA A 41 -16.15 -12.11 18.96
CA ALA A 41 -17.19 -12.11 17.94
C ALA A 41 -17.73 -13.51 17.60
N VAL A 42 -16.91 -14.57 17.70
CA VAL A 42 -17.27 -15.92 17.30
C VAL A 42 -16.88 -16.96 18.33
N ALA A 43 -17.52 -18.14 18.26
CA ALA A 43 -17.26 -19.24 19.18
C ALA A 43 -15.84 -19.81 19.07
N GLU A 44 -15.36 -20.47 20.13
CA GLU A 44 -14.03 -21.08 20.18
C GLU A 44 -13.75 -22.11 19.07
N ARG A 45 -14.79 -22.76 18.55
CA ARG A 45 -14.67 -23.76 17.47
C ARG A 45 -15.09 -23.22 16.10
N ALA A 46 -15.19 -21.88 15.99
CA ALA A 46 -15.58 -21.24 14.75
C ALA A 46 -14.60 -21.54 13.60
N ARG A 47 -15.12 -21.66 12.39
CA ARG A 47 -14.32 -21.74 11.15
C ARG A 47 -14.04 -20.34 10.66
N ILE A 48 -12.76 -20.00 10.59
CA ILE A 48 -12.31 -18.64 10.29
C ILE A 48 -11.42 -18.64 9.04
N LEU A 49 -11.72 -17.76 8.10
CA LEU A 49 -10.90 -17.53 6.91
C LEU A 49 -10.25 -16.14 7.00
N VAL A 50 -8.94 -16.12 6.95
CA VAL A 50 -8.15 -14.87 6.83
C VAL A 50 -7.57 -14.81 5.43
N VAL A 51 -7.93 -13.78 4.67
CA VAL A 51 -7.39 -13.49 3.32
C VAL A 51 -6.50 -12.28 3.41
N ALA A 52 -5.23 -12.45 3.05
CA ALA A 52 -4.22 -11.40 3.17
C ALA A 52 -3.25 -11.40 1.96
N PRO A 53 -2.41 -10.38 1.77
CA PRO A 53 -1.27 -10.48 0.87
C PRO A 53 -0.38 -11.66 1.25
N ALA A 54 0.18 -12.36 0.26
CA ALA A 54 1.00 -13.56 0.51
C ALA A 54 2.17 -13.30 1.48
N SER A 55 2.76 -12.11 1.42
CA SER A 55 3.83 -11.67 2.33
C SER A 55 3.37 -11.37 3.77
N ALA A 56 2.08 -11.23 4.00
CA ALA A 56 1.51 -10.96 5.34
C ALA A 56 1.09 -12.24 6.08
N ILE A 57 0.99 -13.38 5.38
CA ILE A 57 0.44 -14.63 5.95
C ILE A 57 1.21 -15.09 7.19
N ASP A 58 2.55 -15.08 7.14
CA ASP A 58 3.36 -15.54 8.28
C ASP A 58 3.24 -14.58 9.47
N ASN A 59 3.12 -13.28 9.23
CA ASN A 59 2.82 -12.30 10.27
C ASN A 59 1.43 -12.53 10.87
N TRP A 60 0.41 -12.81 10.03
CA TRP A 60 -0.93 -13.14 10.50
C TRP A 60 -0.93 -14.37 11.41
N ARG A 61 -0.16 -15.41 11.10
CA ARG A 61 -0.02 -16.61 11.95
C ARG A 61 0.55 -16.26 13.33
N LYS A 62 1.63 -15.45 13.36
CA LYS A 62 2.26 -15.00 14.62
C LYS A 62 1.31 -14.13 15.46
N GLU A 63 0.66 -13.16 14.84
CA GLU A 63 -0.31 -12.29 15.51
C GLU A 63 -1.53 -13.06 16.02
N TRP A 64 -2.00 -14.05 15.23
CA TRP A 64 -3.11 -14.90 15.63
C TRP A 64 -2.76 -15.72 16.89
N GLU A 65 -1.59 -16.32 16.93
CA GLU A 65 -1.13 -17.04 18.11
C GLU A 65 -0.99 -16.12 19.31
N THR A 66 -0.46 -14.92 19.11
CA THR A 66 -0.24 -13.94 20.17
C THR A 66 -1.53 -13.40 20.78
N TRP A 67 -2.51 -13.03 19.94
CA TRP A 67 -3.70 -12.28 20.36
C TRP A 67 -4.96 -13.12 20.41
N ALA A 68 -5.06 -14.16 19.60
CA ALA A 68 -6.19 -15.09 19.61
C ALA A 68 -5.89 -16.40 20.36
N GLY A 69 -4.62 -16.75 20.60
CA GLY A 69 -4.23 -17.90 21.40
C GLY A 69 -4.79 -19.23 20.90
N GLY A 70 -4.74 -19.46 19.57
CA GLY A 70 -5.29 -20.68 18.96
C GLY A 70 -6.81 -20.72 18.85
N TRP A 71 -7.51 -19.60 19.07
CA TRP A 71 -8.97 -19.52 18.97
C TRP A 71 -9.48 -19.82 17.55
N GLY A 72 -10.42 -20.72 17.41
CA GLY A 72 -11.03 -21.11 16.16
C GLY A 72 -10.17 -22.04 15.29
N SER A 73 -10.79 -22.58 14.23
CA SER A 73 -10.12 -23.29 13.15
C SER A 73 -9.81 -22.30 12.04
N VAL A 74 -8.57 -21.81 11.97
CA VAL A 74 -8.19 -20.73 11.06
C VAL A 74 -7.52 -21.22 9.80
N THR A 75 -8.05 -20.81 8.66
CA THR A 75 -7.45 -20.98 7.34
C THR A 75 -6.87 -19.63 6.88
N PHE A 76 -5.59 -19.61 6.50
CA PHE A 76 -4.95 -18.45 5.92
C PHE A 76 -4.81 -18.62 4.42
N ALA A 77 -5.35 -17.69 3.66
CA ALA A 77 -5.32 -17.66 2.20
C ALA A 77 -4.68 -16.37 1.68
N SER A 78 -3.98 -16.43 0.56
CA SER A 78 -3.55 -15.22 -0.12
C SER A 78 -4.57 -14.77 -1.15
N TRP A 79 -4.60 -13.46 -1.44
CA TRP A 79 -5.42 -12.90 -2.53
C TRP A 79 -5.15 -13.54 -3.90
N ALA A 80 -4.00 -14.18 -4.09
CA ALA A 80 -3.60 -14.90 -5.29
C ALA A 80 -3.92 -16.40 -5.24
N SER A 81 -4.51 -16.90 -4.14
CA SER A 81 -4.82 -18.32 -3.97
C SER A 81 -5.81 -18.80 -5.03
N ARG A 82 -5.43 -19.88 -5.70
CA ARG A 82 -6.28 -20.62 -6.65
C ARG A 82 -7.05 -21.77 -6.00
N GLN A 83 -6.67 -22.13 -4.76
CA GLN A 83 -7.37 -23.18 -4.01
C GLN A 83 -8.79 -22.74 -3.70
N ASP A 84 -9.73 -23.66 -3.77
CA ASP A 84 -11.09 -23.42 -3.33
C ASP A 84 -11.13 -23.43 -1.80
N HIS A 85 -11.80 -22.44 -1.25
CA HIS A 85 -11.97 -22.25 0.19
C HIS A 85 -13.48 -22.40 0.49
N GLU A 86 -13.94 -23.66 0.50
CA GLU A 86 -15.37 -23.95 0.70
C GLU A 86 -15.84 -23.61 2.12
N GLY A 87 -16.99 -22.90 2.20
CA GLY A 87 -17.68 -22.58 3.45
C GLY A 87 -18.42 -23.77 4.07
N PRO A 88 -19.29 -23.54 5.02
CA PRO A 88 -19.59 -22.22 5.59
C PRO A 88 -18.46 -21.70 6.48
N TRP A 89 -18.31 -20.36 6.53
CA TRP A 89 -17.39 -19.67 7.40
C TRP A 89 -18.17 -18.87 8.45
N ASP A 90 -17.78 -19.00 9.71
CA ASP A 90 -18.34 -18.17 10.78
C ASP A 90 -17.77 -16.76 10.74
N LEU A 91 -16.47 -16.62 10.36
CA LEU A 91 -15.82 -15.33 10.20
C LEU A 91 -14.91 -15.33 8.97
N VAL A 92 -15.03 -14.29 8.15
CA VAL A 92 -14.10 -13.98 7.06
C VAL A 92 -13.44 -12.62 7.32
N ILE A 93 -12.11 -12.59 7.36
CA ILE A 93 -11.30 -11.38 7.51
C ILE A 93 -10.57 -11.12 6.19
N LEU A 94 -10.80 -9.97 5.58
CA LEU A 94 -10.18 -9.54 4.33
C LEU A 94 -9.16 -8.44 4.62
N ASP A 95 -7.90 -8.82 4.80
CA ASP A 95 -6.81 -7.87 5.01
C ASP A 95 -6.36 -7.27 3.67
N GLU A 96 -6.02 -5.98 3.71
CA GLU A 96 -5.78 -5.15 2.52
C GLU A 96 -6.94 -5.28 1.51
N ALA A 97 -8.16 -5.10 2.01
CA ALA A 97 -9.40 -5.29 1.25
C ALA A 97 -9.48 -4.47 -0.06
N HIS A 98 -8.64 -3.44 -0.22
CA HIS A 98 -8.49 -2.71 -1.47
C HIS A 98 -8.00 -3.58 -2.66
N TYR A 99 -7.47 -4.78 -2.41
CA TYR A 99 -7.20 -5.78 -3.46
C TYR A 99 -8.48 -6.25 -4.17
N ALA A 100 -9.63 -6.09 -3.54
CA ALA A 100 -10.94 -6.44 -4.09
C ALA A 100 -11.65 -5.27 -4.81
N LYS A 101 -10.99 -4.15 -5.10
CA LYS A 101 -11.60 -2.95 -5.70
C LYS A 101 -12.11 -3.12 -7.15
N THR A 102 -11.63 -4.14 -7.88
CA THR A 102 -11.98 -4.37 -9.28
C THR A 102 -13.09 -5.41 -9.39
N PRO A 103 -14.33 -5.05 -9.81
CA PRO A 103 -15.48 -5.95 -9.77
C PRO A 103 -15.32 -7.20 -10.63
N THR A 104 -14.61 -7.08 -11.75
CA THR A 104 -14.42 -8.17 -12.73
C THR A 104 -13.33 -9.15 -12.36
N ALA A 105 -12.45 -8.81 -11.41
CA ALA A 105 -11.33 -9.65 -11.02
C ALA A 105 -11.80 -10.93 -10.31
N ALA A 106 -11.26 -12.09 -10.71
CA ALA A 106 -11.62 -13.39 -10.15
C ALA A 106 -11.46 -13.45 -8.62
N ARG A 107 -10.35 -12.88 -8.10
CA ARG A 107 -10.12 -12.77 -6.65
C ARG A 107 -11.20 -11.97 -5.93
N THR A 108 -11.70 -10.89 -6.55
CA THR A 108 -12.77 -10.06 -5.97
C THR A 108 -14.05 -10.87 -5.82
N LYS A 109 -14.50 -11.51 -6.91
CA LYS A 109 -15.71 -12.34 -6.91
C LYS A 109 -15.60 -13.48 -5.90
N LYS A 110 -14.46 -14.18 -5.88
CA LYS A 110 -14.21 -15.29 -4.97
C LYS A 110 -14.31 -14.86 -3.50
N PHE A 111 -13.44 -13.96 -3.06
CA PHE A 111 -13.30 -13.68 -1.65
C PHE A 111 -14.41 -12.78 -1.08
N LEU A 112 -14.95 -11.85 -1.88
CA LEU A 112 -16.15 -11.13 -1.47
C LEU A 112 -17.40 -12.00 -1.44
N GLY A 113 -17.52 -13.01 -2.32
CA GLY A 113 -18.58 -14.02 -2.25
C GLY A 113 -18.53 -14.78 -0.93
N LEU A 114 -17.36 -15.30 -0.54
CA LEU A 114 -17.18 -15.98 0.75
C LEU A 114 -17.48 -15.06 1.94
N ALA A 115 -17.08 -13.79 1.87
CA ALA A 115 -17.36 -12.80 2.92
C ALA A 115 -18.86 -12.45 3.00
N GLN A 116 -19.57 -12.43 1.89
CA GLN A 116 -21.00 -12.20 1.85
C GLN A 116 -21.79 -13.34 2.51
N GLU A 117 -21.38 -14.59 2.28
CA GLU A 117 -22.01 -15.80 2.81
C GLU A 117 -21.66 -16.04 4.29
N ALA A 118 -20.53 -15.56 4.78
CA ALA A 118 -20.10 -15.73 6.16
C ALA A 118 -21.06 -15.09 7.16
N GLU A 119 -21.14 -15.63 8.37
CA GLU A 119 -21.94 -15.01 9.44
C GLU A 119 -21.38 -13.63 9.82
N VAL A 120 -20.06 -13.55 9.98
CA VAL A 120 -19.32 -12.29 10.27
C VAL A 120 -18.28 -12.05 9.17
N ALA A 121 -18.17 -10.82 8.69
CA ALA A 121 -17.13 -10.45 7.72
C ALA A 121 -16.55 -9.07 7.99
N TRP A 122 -15.24 -9.01 8.07
CA TRP A 122 -14.50 -7.76 8.31
C TRP A 122 -13.51 -7.48 7.18
N CYS A 123 -13.46 -6.21 6.78
CA CYS A 123 -12.43 -5.69 5.90
C CYS A 123 -11.40 -4.90 6.71
N LEU A 124 -10.13 -5.05 6.39
CA LEU A 124 -9.04 -4.28 6.97
C LEU A 124 -8.26 -3.62 5.84
N SER A 125 -8.00 -2.32 5.93
CA SER A 125 -7.01 -1.65 5.07
C SER A 125 -6.75 -0.24 5.56
N GLY A 126 -5.51 0.18 5.65
CA GLY A 126 -5.16 1.59 5.88
C GLY A 126 -5.47 2.50 4.69
N THR A 127 -5.85 1.93 3.56
CA THR A 127 -6.09 2.62 2.29
C THR A 127 -7.32 2.08 1.58
N PRO A 128 -8.53 2.31 2.12
CA PRO A 128 -9.76 1.78 1.54
C PRO A 128 -10.01 2.28 0.10
N THR A 129 -9.51 3.46 -0.22
CA THR A 129 -9.59 4.08 -1.55
C THR A 129 -8.21 4.49 -2.06
N PRO A 130 -7.36 3.55 -2.53
CA PRO A 130 -5.98 3.85 -2.89
C PRO A 130 -5.82 4.87 -4.03
N ASN A 131 -6.79 5.00 -4.94
CA ASN A 131 -6.79 6.05 -5.98
C ASN A 131 -7.63 7.27 -5.59
N LYS A 132 -8.09 7.32 -4.32
CA LYS A 132 -8.81 8.47 -3.73
C LYS A 132 -10.11 8.83 -4.47
N HIS A 133 -10.92 7.82 -4.77
CA HIS A 133 -12.28 8.01 -5.25
C HIS A 133 -13.22 6.91 -4.76
N LEU A 134 -14.49 7.29 -4.51
CA LEU A 134 -15.50 6.41 -3.92
C LEU A 134 -15.90 5.22 -4.81
N GLY A 135 -15.58 5.27 -6.11
CA GLY A 135 -15.79 4.13 -7.01
C GLY A 135 -15.12 2.84 -6.56
N GLU A 136 -14.01 2.93 -5.80
CA GLU A 136 -13.27 1.78 -5.31
C GLU A 136 -13.96 1.04 -4.14
N LEU A 137 -14.95 1.66 -3.50
CA LEU A 137 -15.71 1.07 -2.41
C LEU A 137 -16.89 0.20 -2.90
N TYR A 138 -17.29 0.32 -4.18
CA TYR A 138 -18.47 -0.37 -4.70
C TYR A 138 -18.49 -1.86 -4.37
N THR A 139 -17.41 -2.57 -4.64
CA THR A 139 -17.35 -4.02 -4.48
C THR A 139 -17.59 -4.47 -3.04
N VAL A 140 -17.00 -3.75 -2.09
CA VAL A 140 -17.18 -4.02 -0.67
C VAL A 140 -18.60 -3.66 -0.21
N PHE A 141 -19.14 -2.52 -0.65
CA PHE A 141 -20.52 -2.15 -0.33
C PHE A 141 -21.53 -3.11 -0.95
N ALA A 142 -21.35 -3.49 -2.21
CA ALA A 142 -22.23 -4.45 -2.88
C ALA A 142 -22.24 -5.82 -2.20
N ALA A 143 -21.13 -6.26 -1.64
CA ALA A 143 -21.01 -7.54 -0.95
C ALA A 143 -21.48 -7.47 0.51
N LEU A 144 -21.05 -6.48 1.27
CA LEU A 144 -21.24 -6.43 2.72
C LEU A 144 -22.33 -5.47 3.19
N ARG A 145 -22.73 -4.51 2.36
CA ARG A 145 -23.77 -3.52 2.62
C ARG A 145 -24.69 -3.34 1.41
N PRO A 146 -25.29 -4.43 0.90
CA PRO A 146 -26.25 -4.35 -0.22
C PRO A 146 -27.46 -3.48 0.09
N ASP A 147 -27.81 -3.33 1.37
CA ASP A 147 -28.83 -2.41 1.87
C ASP A 147 -28.55 -0.96 1.46
N VAL A 148 -27.29 -0.51 1.55
CA VAL A 148 -26.88 0.84 1.13
C VAL A 148 -26.96 0.99 -0.39
N CYS A 149 -26.51 0.01 -1.15
CA CYS A 149 -26.62 0.04 -2.61
C CYS A 149 -28.09 0.12 -3.04
N ALA A 150 -28.98 -0.60 -2.36
CA ALA A 150 -30.42 -0.60 -2.62
C ALA A 150 -31.06 0.73 -2.27
N SER A 151 -30.77 1.30 -1.09
CA SER A 151 -31.33 2.58 -0.64
C SER A 151 -30.95 3.76 -1.55
N LEU A 152 -29.78 3.70 -2.17
CA LEU A 152 -29.29 4.71 -3.11
C LEU A 152 -29.69 4.42 -4.57
N GLY A 153 -30.28 3.25 -4.87
CA GLY A 153 -30.58 2.84 -6.24
C GLY A 153 -29.36 2.49 -7.10
N LEU A 154 -28.22 2.21 -6.46
CA LEU A 154 -26.92 2.03 -7.09
C LEU A 154 -26.51 0.53 -7.17
N HIS A 155 -27.28 -0.26 -7.91
CA HIS A 155 -27.14 -1.72 -7.97
C HIS A 155 -26.04 -2.22 -8.91
N SER A 156 -25.31 -1.34 -9.62
CA SER A 156 -24.22 -1.74 -10.51
C SER A 156 -22.99 -0.83 -10.33
N PHE A 157 -21.82 -1.39 -10.68
CA PHE A 157 -20.58 -0.63 -10.62
C PHE A 157 -20.64 0.67 -11.45
N ASP A 158 -21.20 0.63 -12.65
CA ASP A 158 -21.26 1.82 -13.51
C ASP A 158 -22.16 2.90 -12.89
N ARG A 159 -23.34 2.54 -12.36
CA ARG A 159 -24.22 3.48 -11.67
C ARG A 159 -23.56 4.09 -10.43
N TRP A 160 -22.91 3.26 -9.60
CA TRP A 160 -22.16 3.72 -8.45
C TRP A 160 -21.01 4.65 -8.85
N PHE A 161 -20.23 4.25 -9.85
CA PHE A 161 -19.08 5.01 -10.33
C PHE A 161 -19.52 6.36 -10.92
N ASP A 162 -20.57 6.37 -11.75
CA ASP A 162 -21.11 7.58 -12.36
C ASP A 162 -21.80 8.50 -11.33
N HIS A 163 -22.32 7.93 -10.24
CA HIS A 163 -22.93 8.71 -9.17
C HIS A 163 -21.86 9.41 -8.30
N PHE A 164 -20.76 8.76 -7.98
CA PHE A 164 -19.77 9.28 -7.06
C PHE A 164 -18.50 9.87 -7.70
N CYS A 165 -18.24 9.58 -8.96
CA CYS A 165 -17.02 10.02 -9.64
C CYS A 165 -17.31 11.01 -10.77
N ARG A 166 -16.46 12.04 -10.87
CA ARG A 166 -16.36 12.87 -12.09
C ARG A 166 -15.22 12.31 -12.91
N TRP A 167 -15.49 11.95 -14.16
CA TRP A 167 -14.52 11.30 -15.03
C TRP A 167 -14.61 11.80 -16.46
N SER A 168 -13.55 11.60 -17.22
CA SER A 168 -13.49 11.79 -18.66
C SER A 168 -12.90 10.54 -19.33
N LEU A 169 -13.22 10.34 -20.60
CA LEU A 169 -12.56 9.32 -21.41
C LEU A 169 -11.19 9.83 -21.84
N VAL A 170 -10.16 9.01 -21.61
CA VAL A 170 -8.81 9.26 -22.07
C VAL A 170 -8.33 8.07 -22.90
N GLY A 171 -7.48 8.34 -23.90
CA GLY A 171 -7.00 7.34 -24.83
C GLY A 171 -7.71 7.38 -26.17
N ARG A 172 -7.15 6.66 -27.18
CA ARG A 172 -7.72 6.56 -28.52
C ARG A 172 -8.69 5.38 -28.61
N TYR A 173 -9.80 5.58 -29.32
CA TYR A 173 -10.74 4.49 -29.61
C TYR A 173 -10.01 3.34 -30.35
N PRO A 174 -10.23 2.04 -30.00
CA PRO A 174 -11.22 1.53 -29.02
C PRO A 174 -10.66 1.38 -27.58
N MET A 175 -9.44 1.79 -27.28
CA MET A 175 -8.77 1.61 -25.97
C MET A 175 -9.03 2.76 -24.99
N GLN A 176 -10.17 3.42 -25.09
CA GLN A 176 -10.52 4.50 -24.16
C GLN A 176 -10.78 3.95 -22.75
N ARG A 177 -10.34 4.70 -21.72
CA ARG A 177 -10.58 4.38 -20.31
C ARG A 177 -11.11 5.59 -19.56
N LYS A 178 -11.94 5.35 -18.55
CA LYS A 178 -12.42 6.39 -17.64
C LYS A 178 -11.26 6.87 -16.76
N ARG A 179 -10.95 8.17 -16.78
CA ARG A 179 -10.01 8.82 -15.85
C ARG A 179 -10.79 9.70 -14.89
N VAL A 180 -10.69 9.40 -13.60
CA VAL A 180 -11.32 10.20 -12.55
C VAL A 180 -10.51 11.47 -12.33
N TYR A 181 -11.19 12.62 -12.32
CA TYR A 181 -10.60 13.93 -12.01
C TYR A 181 -11.31 14.63 -10.83
N GLY A 182 -12.33 14.03 -10.24
CA GLY A 182 -13.03 14.55 -9.07
C GLY A 182 -14.05 13.56 -8.51
N ILE A 183 -14.60 13.91 -7.37
CA ILE A 183 -15.67 13.20 -6.71
C ILE A 183 -16.91 14.09 -6.61
N LYS A 184 -18.06 13.49 -6.34
CA LYS A 184 -19.34 14.18 -6.17
C LYS A 184 -20.28 13.36 -5.28
N ASN A 185 -21.38 13.96 -4.82
CA ASN A 185 -22.43 13.33 -4.04
C ASN A 185 -21.93 12.59 -2.78
N THR A 186 -20.85 13.05 -2.18
CA THR A 186 -20.24 12.42 -0.99
C THR A 186 -21.17 12.40 0.21
N SER A 187 -22.08 13.39 0.30
CA SER A 187 -23.12 13.48 1.35
C SER A 187 -23.99 12.24 1.43
N ASP A 188 -24.27 11.61 0.30
CA ASP A 188 -25.16 10.45 0.24
C ASP A 188 -24.56 9.21 0.88
N LEU A 189 -23.22 9.09 0.84
CA LEU A 189 -22.50 7.94 1.39
C LEU A 189 -22.00 8.17 2.83
N THR A 190 -21.76 9.42 3.23
CA THR A 190 -21.16 9.78 4.53
C THR A 190 -21.84 9.14 5.74
N PRO A 191 -23.19 9.10 5.86
CA PRO A 191 -23.86 8.45 6.99
C PRO A 191 -23.55 6.95 7.06
N HIS A 192 -23.48 6.30 5.91
CA HIS A 192 -23.19 4.87 5.80
C HIS A 192 -21.73 4.54 6.08
N LEU A 193 -20.80 5.43 5.70
CA LEU A 193 -19.39 5.28 6.03
C LEU A 193 -19.17 5.24 7.54
N LYS A 194 -19.72 6.21 8.29
CA LYS A 194 -19.56 6.30 9.76
C LYS A 194 -20.08 5.07 10.50
N SER A 195 -21.14 4.42 10.01
CA SER A 195 -21.70 3.23 10.65
C SER A 195 -20.93 1.95 10.33
N PHE A 196 -20.21 1.93 9.22
CA PHE A 196 -19.56 0.72 8.66
C PHE A 196 -18.04 0.76 8.74
N ILE A 197 -17.42 1.95 8.67
CA ILE A 197 -15.97 2.14 8.63
C ILE A 197 -15.50 2.87 9.88
N LEU A 198 -14.56 2.26 10.62
CA LEU A 198 -13.77 2.95 11.64
C LEU A 198 -12.42 3.32 11.02
N LYS A 199 -12.12 4.60 10.99
CA LYS A 199 -10.84 5.13 10.53
C LYS A 199 -10.25 6.07 11.56
N ARG A 200 -9.00 5.82 11.93
CA ARG A 200 -8.21 6.68 12.83
C ARG A 200 -6.82 6.86 12.25
N SER A 201 -6.30 8.05 12.41
CA SER A 201 -4.90 8.40 12.12
C SER A 201 -4.05 8.32 13.38
N LEU A 202 -2.73 8.40 13.23
CA LEU A 202 -1.80 8.51 14.37
C LEU A 202 -2.14 9.71 15.25
N LYS A 203 -2.63 10.81 14.66
CA LYS A 203 -3.05 12.01 15.41
C LYS A 203 -4.31 11.77 16.24
N ASP A 204 -5.27 10.99 15.73
CA ASP A 204 -6.51 10.70 16.43
C ASP A 204 -6.30 9.80 17.65
N VAL A 205 -5.21 9.05 17.69
CA VAL A 205 -4.83 8.14 18.80
C VAL A 205 -3.70 8.69 19.67
N GLU A 206 -3.39 9.97 19.52
CA GLU A 206 -2.39 10.70 20.32
C GLU A 206 -0.99 10.03 20.33
N ILE A 207 -0.65 9.32 19.26
CA ILE A 207 0.69 8.78 19.05
C ILE A 207 1.53 9.81 18.34
N GLU A 208 2.49 10.37 19.06
CA GLU A 208 3.48 11.25 18.47
C GLU A 208 4.63 10.43 17.89
N LEU A 209 4.87 10.63 16.60
CA LEU A 209 6.08 10.16 15.94
C LEU A 209 7.03 11.35 15.77
N PRO A 210 8.35 11.11 15.72
CA PRO A 210 9.29 12.15 15.33
C PRO A 210 8.90 12.79 13.99
N GLU A 211 9.37 13.98 13.75
CA GLU A 211 9.09 14.72 12.52
C GLU A 211 9.48 13.91 11.27
N LEU A 212 8.63 13.95 10.25
CA LEU A 212 8.89 13.40 8.93
C LEU A 212 9.06 14.52 7.91
N LEU A 213 10.29 14.66 7.42
CA LEU A 213 10.62 15.61 6.36
C LEU A 213 10.53 14.94 5.00
N VAL A 214 9.56 15.35 4.19
CA VAL A 214 9.39 14.85 2.82
C VAL A 214 9.85 15.90 1.83
N SER A 215 10.80 15.55 0.97
CA SER A 215 11.34 16.46 -0.05
C SER A 215 11.34 15.82 -1.44
N THR A 216 11.11 16.64 -2.46
CA THR A 216 11.29 16.27 -3.87
C THR A 216 12.55 16.91 -4.40
N HIS A 217 13.41 16.09 -5.00
CA HIS A 217 14.66 16.51 -5.60
C HIS A 217 14.53 16.42 -7.11
N HIS A 218 14.65 17.56 -7.79
CA HIS A 218 14.57 17.63 -9.24
C HIS A 218 15.97 17.50 -9.84
N LEU A 219 16.13 16.50 -10.71
CA LEU A 219 17.36 16.28 -11.46
C LEU A 219 17.19 16.87 -12.85
N PRO A 220 18.13 17.72 -13.32
CA PRO A 220 18.03 18.30 -14.66
C PRO A 220 18.18 17.21 -15.72
N ARG A 221 17.47 17.39 -16.81
CA ARG A 221 17.64 16.63 -18.02
C ARG A 221 18.86 17.16 -18.78
N ASP A 222 19.93 16.39 -18.82
CA ASP A 222 21.15 16.77 -19.54
C ASP A 222 21.11 16.36 -21.01
N LYS A 223 22.11 16.84 -21.80
CA LYS A 223 22.22 16.58 -23.24
C LYS A 223 22.37 15.09 -23.60
N ASN A 224 22.77 14.27 -22.63
CA ASN A 224 22.99 12.82 -22.78
C ASN A 224 21.82 12.00 -22.20
N PHE A 225 20.69 12.66 -21.89
CA PHE A 225 19.50 11.99 -21.33
C PHE A 225 19.01 10.87 -22.23
N LEU A 226 19.08 11.07 -23.54
CA LEU A 226 18.71 10.08 -24.55
C LEU A 226 19.71 10.19 -25.73
N SER A 227 20.15 9.06 -26.28
CA SER A 227 20.69 9.04 -27.65
C SER A 227 19.60 9.44 -28.63
N ALA A 228 19.96 9.84 -29.85
CA ALA A 228 18.98 10.24 -30.87
C ALA A 228 17.90 9.15 -31.12
N ASP A 229 18.33 7.86 -31.15
CA ASP A 229 17.42 6.72 -31.33
C ASP A 229 16.53 6.50 -30.09
N GLN A 230 17.07 6.71 -28.88
CA GLN A 230 16.32 6.64 -27.63
C GLN A 230 15.34 7.82 -27.49
N ALA A 231 15.69 9.03 -27.96
CA ALA A 231 14.79 10.18 -27.96
C ALA A 231 13.58 9.92 -28.86
N ALA A 232 13.79 9.41 -30.06
CA ALA A 232 12.70 9.04 -30.97
C ALA A 232 11.84 7.87 -30.41
N ALA A 233 12.43 6.93 -29.71
CA ALA A 233 11.71 5.88 -29.00
C ALA A 233 10.93 6.41 -27.79
N TYR A 234 11.53 7.33 -27.02
CA TYR A 234 10.89 7.99 -25.88
C TYR A 234 9.66 8.79 -26.31
N GLU A 235 9.78 9.62 -27.37
CA GLU A 235 8.65 10.40 -27.90
C GLU A 235 7.55 9.52 -28.47
N ARG A 236 7.90 8.43 -29.17
CA ARG A 236 6.93 7.43 -29.63
C ARG A 236 6.21 6.76 -28.48
N MET A 237 6.94 6.39 -27.41
CA MET A 237 6.36 5.77 -26.21
C MET A 237 5.56 6.76 -25.36
N ALA A 238 5.98 8.01 -25.25
CA ALA A 238 5.23 9.07 -24.57
C ALA A 238 3.90 9.39 -25.26
N GLY A 239 3.82 9.19 -26.58
CA GLY A 239 2.58 9.28 -27.36
C GLY A 239 1.72 8.00 -27.36
N LEU A 240 2.22 6.88 -26.83
CA LEU A 240 1.51 5.60 -26.74
C LEU A 240 0.93 5.42 -25.34
N GLU A 241 -0.38 5.50 -25.22
CA GLU A 241 -1.11 5.25 -23.98
C GLU A 241 -1.25 3.72 -23.72
N GLY A 242 -0.15 3.06 -23.31
CA GLY A 242 -0.15 1.64 -22.94
C GLY A 242 0.67 1.37 -21.68
N GLY A 243 0.23 0.43 -20.84
CA GLY A 243 0.90 0.10 -19.58
C GLY A 243 2.37 -0.29 -19.74
N ASP A 244 2.71 -1.00 -20.80
CA ASP A 244 4.08 -1.44 -21.12
C ASP A 244 5.00 -0.27 -21.48
N SER A 245 4.47 0.75 -22.19
CA SER A 245 5.20 1.96 -22.53
C SER A 245 5.55 2.80 -21.31
N VAL A 246 4.61 2.95 -20.37
CA VAL A 246 4.83 3.67 -19.11
C VAL A 246 5.87 2.96 -18.24
N SER A 247 5.83 1.63 -18.15
CA SER A 247 6.82 0.86 -17.41
C SER A 247 8.22 1.00 -18.02
N ALA A 248 8.35 0.94 -19.35
CA ALA A 248 9.62 1.11 -20.06
C ALA A 248 10.21 2.51 -19.84
N LEU A 249 9.37 3.57 -19.88
CA LEU A 249 9.78 4.95 -19.59
C LEU A 249 10.25 5.11 -18.16
N ARG A 250 9.52 4.57 -17.17
CA ARG A 250 9.93 4.60 -15.76
C ARG A 250 11.27 3.90 -15.58
N ARG A 251 11.46 2.73 -16.18
CA ARG A 251 12.72 1.98 -16.14
C ARG A 251 13.88 2.81 -16.68
N HIS A 252 13.70 3.46 -17.83
CA HIS A 252 14.72 4.34 -18.43
C HIS A 252 15.07 5.51 -17.50
N LEU A 253 14.06 6.20 -16.97
CA LEU A 253 14.25 7.28 -16.00
C LEU A 253 14.95 6.79 -14.72
N GLY A 254 14.60 5.62 -14.21
CA GLY A 254 15.24 5.00 -13.06
C GLY A 254 16.73 4.74 -13.29
N ILE A 255 17.09 4.12 -14.44
CA ILE A 255 18.48 3.87 -14.84
C ILE A 255 19.26 5.18 -14.99
N TYR A 256 18.67 6.21 -15.57
CA TYR A 256 19.28 7.54 -15.72
C TYR A 256 19.57 8.23 -14.38
N LYS A 257 18.62 8.15 -13.42
CA LYS A 257 18.72 8.79 -12.10
C LYS A 257 19.66 8.07 -11.16
N ALA A 258 19.66 6.74 -11.15
CA ALA A 258 20.29 5.93 -10.11
C ALA A 258 21.77 6.26 -9.87
N PRO A 259 22.63 6.44 -10.89
CA PRO A 259 24.04 6.83 -10.63
C PRO A 259 24.19 8.21 -9.97
N ARG A 260 23.30 9.15 -10.31
CA ARG A 260 23.30 10.51 -9.75
C ARG A 260 22.85 10.50 -8.30
N ILE A 261 21.79 9.78 -8.00
CA ILE A 261 21.29 9.57 -6.64
C ILE A 261 22.34 8.85 -5.79
N ALA A 262 22.96 7.79 -6.34
CA ALA A 262 24.00 7.03 -5.64
C ALA A 262 25.22 7.90 -5.28
N LYS A 263 25.60 8.83 -6.15
CA LYS A 263 26.70 9.78 -5.87
C LYS A 263 26.36 10.66 -4.66
N VAL A 264 25.16 11.24 -4.62
CA VAL A 264 24.72 12.06 -3.47
C VAL A 264 24.70 11.23 -2.18
N ILE A 265 24.13 10.02 -2.22
CA ILE A 265 24.09 9.12 -1.06
C ILE A 265 25.50 8.74 -0.60
N ALA A 266 26.42 8.47 -1.51
CA ALA A 266 27.82 8.13 -1.18
C ALA A 266 28.54 9.29 -0.45
N GLU A 267 28.35 10.52 -0.94
CA GLU A 267 28.91 11.73 -0.31
C GLU A 267 28.33 11.94 1.10
N GLU A 268 27.05 11.78 1.27
CA GLU A 268 26.35 11.91 2.56
C GLU A 268 26.74 10.83 3.57
N LEU A 269 26.87 9.57 3.11
CA LEU A 269 27.32 8.45 3.94
C LEU A 269 28.78 8.63 4.35
N ALA A 270 29.66 9.09 3.43
CA ALA A 270 31.06 9.41 3.73
C ALA A 270 31.16 10.55 4.76
N GLY A 271 30.30 11.56 4.62
CA GLY A 271 30.18 12.68 5.57
C GLY A 271 29.43 12.35 6.87
N ARG A 272 29.00 11.11 7.07
CA ARG A 272 28.23 10.65 8.25
C ARG A 272 27.01 11.49 8.57
N GLN A 273 26.30 11.99 7.55
CA GLN A 273 25.07 12.75 7.75
C GLN A 273 23.95 11.86 8.33
N TYR A 274 24.00 10.56 8.07
CA TYR A 274 23.15 9.53 8.66
C TYR A 274 23.90 8.17 8.64
N GLU A 275 23.47 7.27 9.49
CA GLU A 275 24.11 5.97 9.65
C GLU A 275 23.68 4.96 8.58
N LYS A 276 22.39 4.89 8.29
CA LYS A 276 21.78 3.94 7.36
C LYS A 276 20.80 4.62 6.43
N VAL A 277 20.63 4.05 5.21
CA VAL A 277 19.64 4.52 4.22
C VAL A 277 18.90 3.34 3.61
N VAL A 278 17.60 3.51 3.41
CA VAL A 278 16.75 2.60 2.63
C VAL A 278 16.51 3.20 1.26
N ILE A 279 16.78 2.45 0.19
CA ILE A 279 16.55 2.87 -1.19
C ILE A 279 15.49 1.97 -1.80
N MET A 280 14.41 2.56 -2.27
CA MET A 280 13.33 1.85 -2.93
C MET A 280 13.26 2.19 -4.42
N ALA A 281 13.20 1.16 -5.26
CA ALA A 281 13.00 1.29 -6.69
C ALA A 281 12.01 0.22 -7.21
N TYR A 282 11.36 0.51 -8.32
CA TYR A 282 10.42 -0.43 -8.94
C TYR A 282 11.13 -1.48 -9.80
N HIS A 283 12.13 -1.04 -10.59
CA HIS A 283 12.84 -1.91 -11.54
C HIS A 283 14.12 -2.48 -10.93
N ARG A 284 14.37 -3.77 -11.17
CA ARG A 284 15.53 -4.48 -10.65
C ARG A 284 16.87 -3.91 -11.13
N ASP A 285 16.94 -3.52 -12.38
CA ASP A 285 18.17 -2.94 -12.97
C ASP A 285 18.58 -1.68 -12.21
N VAL A 286 17.60 -0.90 -11.75
CA VAL A 286 17.84 0.30 -10.95
C VAL A 286 18.43 -0.08 -9.58
N LEU A 287 17.93 -1.15 -8.96
CA LEU A 287 18.50 -1.67 -7.70
C LEU A 287 19.94 -2.16 -7.89
N GLU A 288 20.23 -2.84 -9.00
CA GLU A 288 21.60 -3.33 -9.28
C GLU A 288 22.61 -2.16 -9.43
N ILE A 289 22.17 -1.04 -10.03
CA ILE A 289 23.02 0.16 -10.11
C ILE A 289 23.34 0.70 -8.71
N PHE A 290 22.39 0.73 -7.79
CA PHE A 290 22.67 1.16 -6.41
C PHE A 290 23.59 0.16 -5.69
N ARG A 291 23.43 -1.15 -5.88
CA ARG A 291 24.33 -2.16 -5.33
C ARG A 291 25.76 -1.97 -5.82
N ASP A 292 25.93 -1.75 -7.12
CA ASP A 292 27.24 -1.53 -7.74
C ASP A 292 27.88 -0.21 -7.25
N LYS A 293 27.12 0.88 -7.21
CA LYS A 293 27.68 2.21 -6.90
C LYS A 293 27.93 2.43 -5.41
N LEU A 294 27.24 1.71 -4.54
CA LEU A 294 27.31 1.93 -3.08
C LEU A 294 27.95 0.76 -2.33
N TRP A 295 28.53 -0.22 -3.03
CA TRP A 295 29.07 -1.45 -2.45
C TRP A 295 30.07 -1.23 -1.30
N THR A 296 30.87 -0.14 -1.37
CA THR A 296 31.86 0.23 -0.33
C THR A 296 31.26 0.56 1.03
N PHE A 297 29.94 0.86 1.07
CA PHE A 297 29.23 1.17 2.31
C PHE A 297 28.49 -0.05 2.88
N GLY A 298 28.72 -1.24 2.35
CA GLY A 298 27.96 -2.43 2.71
C GLY A 298 26.50 -2.32 2.27
N VAL A 299 26.12 -3.10 1.24
CA VAL A 299 24.78 -3.09 0.66
C VAL A 299 24.12 -4.44 0.84
N THR A 300 22.92 -4.43 1.40
CA THR A 300 22.03 -5.59 1.46
C THR A 300 20.64 -5.24 0.94
N GLY A 301 19.74 -6.20 0.91
CA GLY A 301 18.35 -6.00 0.51
C GLY A 301 17.80 -7.12 -0.35
N PHE A 302 16.59 -6.95 -0.88
CA PHE A 302 15.92 -8.00 -1.65
C PHE A 302 15.02 -7.45 -2.76
N ASP A 303 14.63 -8.33 -3.67
CA ASP A 303 13.66 -8.08 -4.73
C ASP A 303 12.60 -9.20 -4.77
N GLY A 304 11.75 -9.21 -5.82
CA GLY A 304 10.68 -10.19 -5.99
C GLY A 304 11.14 -11.65 -6.12
N ARG A 305 12.42 -11.91 -6.42
CA ARG A 305 13.02 -13.28 -6.51
C ARG A 305 13.34 -13.83 -5.14
N THR A 306 13.53 -12.96 -4.13
CA THR A 306 13.88 -13.39 -2.78
C THR A 306 12.68 -14.06 -2.11
N PRO A 307 12.82 -15.31 -1.66
CA PRO A 307 11.76 -16.02 -0.95
C PRO A 307 11.24 -15.20 0.24
N VAL A 308 9.92 -15.20 0.42
CA VAL A 308 9.26 -14.38 1.46
C VAL A 308 9.84 -14.70 2.85
N GLY A 309 10.03 -15.98 3.17
CA GLY A 309 10.55 -16.41 4.48
C GLY A 309 11.98 -15.97 4.77
N LYS A 310 12.77 -15.54 3.77
CA LYS A 310 14.15 -15.03 3.98
C LYS A 310 14.22 -13.51 4.14
N ARG A 311 13.14 -12.79 3.82
CA ARG A 311 13.17 -11.32 3.79
C ARG A 311 13.35 -10.72 5.15
N GLN A 312 12.72 -11.30 6.18
CA GLN A 312 12.83 -10.81 7.54
C GLN A 312 14.26 -11.01 8.09
N ASP A 313 14.89 -12.15 7.82
CA ASP A 313 16.26 -12.42 8.25
C ASP A 313 17.24 -11.38 7.68
N ILE A 314 17.08 -11.00 6.40
CA ILE A 314 17.89 -9.96 5.75
C ILE A 314 17.69 -8.60 6.41
N ILE A 315 16.46 -8.27 6.82
CA ILE A 315 16.17 -7.01 7.53
C ILE A 315 16.76 -7.02 8.92
N ASP A 316 16.63 -8.13 9.63
CA ASP A 316 17.16 -8.28 10.99
C ASP A 316 18.70 -8.21 11.00
N GLU A 317 19.34 -8.75 9.97
CA GLU A 317 20.79 -8.63 9.77
C GLU A 317 21.18 -7.18 9.50
N PHE A 318 20.47 -6.48 8.60
CA PHE A 318 20.68 -5.05 8.36
C PHE A 318 20.55 -4.23 9.63
N GLY A 319 19.60 -4.56 10.50
CA GLY A 319 19.41 -3.88 11.79
C GLY A 319 20.61 -4.04 12.73
N ARG A 320 21.21 -5.23 12.76
CA ARG A 320 22.31 -5.60 13.67
C ARG A 320 23.69 -5.23 13.15
N ASP A 321 23.93 -5.38 11.84
CA ASP A 321 25.23 -5.14 11.23
C ASP A 321 25.52 -3.65 11.03
N THR A 322 26.57 -3.14 11.67
CA THR A 322 27.01 -1.75 11.54
C THR A 322 27.83 -1.49 10.26
N GLY A 323 28.37 -2.54 9.64
CA GLY A 323 29.09 -2.44 8.38
C GLY A 323 28.18 -2.29 7.17
N THR A 324 26.94 -2.75 7.28
CA THR A 324 25.93 -2.64 6.22
C THR A 324 25.09 -1.38 6.44
N ARG A 325 25.32 -0.37 5.60
CA ARG A 325 24.71 0.96 5.74
C ARG A 325 23.64 1.26 4.70
N VAL A 326 23.53 0.45 3.64
CA VAL A 326 22.59 0.65 2.53
C VAL A 326 21.67 -0.55 2.40
N PHE A 327 20.37 -0.31 2.41
CA PHE A 327 19.34 -1.33 2.15
C PHE A 327 18.62 -1.03 0.85
N VAL A 328 18.74 -1.89 -0.15
CA VAL A 328 18.06 -1.72 -1.44
C VAL A 328 16.92 -2.71 -1.58
N VAL A 329 15.72 -2.22 -1.88
CA VAL A 329 14.53 -3.06 -1.95
C VAL A 329 13.60 -2.69 -3.09
N GLN A 330 13.05 -3.72 -3.75
CA GLN A 330 12.06 -3.52 -4.78
C GLN A 330 10.72 -3.09 -4.16
N GLN A 331 10.12 -2.00 -4.67
CA GLN A 331 8.87 -1.42 -4.13
C GLN A 331 7.76 -2.46 -3.95
N VAL A 332 7.53 -3.31 -4.94
CA VAL A 332 6.50 -4.36 -4.89
C VAL A 332 6.82 -5.43 -3.85
N ALA A 333 8.10 -5.79 -3.70
CA ALA A 333 8.54 -6.80 -2.74
C ALA A 333 8.63 -6.25 -1.31
N GLY A 334 8.93 -4.96 -1.16
CA GLY A 334 9.05 -4.26 0.11
C GLY A 334 7.74 -3.64 0.63
N GLY A 335 6.68 -3.66 -0.21
CA GLY A 335 5.42 -2.96 0.07
C GLY A 335 4.58 -3.56 1.19
N THR A 336 4.79 -4.82 1.59
CA THR A 336 3.90 -5.52 2.53
C THR A 336 4.65 -6.26 3.63
N ALA A 337 4.16 -6.13 4.86
CA ALA A 337 4.46 -6.96 6.05
C ALA A 337 5.95 -7.19 6.38
N ILE A 338 6.80 -6.18 6.21
CA ILE A 338 8.20 -6.20 6.66
C ILE A 338 8.41 -5.20 7.78
N ASP A 339 9.08 -5.62 8.85
CA ASP A 339 9.40 -4.82 10.03
C ASP A 339 10.90 -4.77 10.28
N GLY A 340 11.41 -3.68 10.87
CA GLY A 340 12.81 -3.55 11.25
C GLY A 340 13.60 -2.50 10.46
N LEU A 341 13.02 -1.90 9.40
CA LEU A 341 13.70 -0.85 8.63
C LEU A 341 13.72 0.52 9.32
N GLN A 342 13.02 0.69 10.45
CA GLN A 342 13.04 1.91 11.29
C GLN A 342 14.40 2.18 11.97
N VAL A 343 15.36 1.28 11.85
CA VAL A 343 16.77 1.53 12.19
C VAL A 343 17.41 2.58 11.27
N SER A 344 16.81 2.85 10.12
CA SER A 344 17.19 3.91 9.20
C SER A 344 16.34 5.16 9.41
N THR A 345 16.96 6.33 9.37
CA THR A 345 16.27 7.62 9.37
C THR A 345 16.09 8.20 7.97
N GLU A 346 16.64 7.55 6.96
CA GLU A 346 16.62 8.00 5.57
C GLU A 346 15.93 6.98 4.68
N ILE A 347 14.99 7.45 3.85
CA ILE A 347 14.44 6.68 2.75
C ILE A 347 14.49 7.46 1.44
N VAL A 348 14.96 6.80 0.40
CA VAL A 348 15.04 7.34 -0.95
C VAL A 348 14.08 6.57 -1.85
N LEU A 349 13.10 7.27 -2.40
CA LEU A 349 12.19 6.76 -3.42
C LEU A 349 12.77 7.12 -4.79
N ALA A 350 13.60 6.23 -5.33
CA ALA A 350 14.32 6.49 -6.58
C ALA A 350 13.40 6.54 -7.80
N GLU A 351 12.28 5.83 -7.74
CA GLU A 351 11.24 5.83 -8.78
C GLU A 351 9.90 6.16 -8.13
N PRO A 352 9.29 7.33 -8.39
CA PRO A 352 8.02 7.70 -7.79
C PRO A 352 6.89 6.76 -8.22
N ASP A 353 5.93 6.50 -7.32
CA ASP A 353 4.74 5.69 -7.61
C ASP A 353 3.55 6.58 -8.00
N PHE A 354 2.58 5.98 -8.69
CA PHE A 354 1.35 6.67 -9.11
C PHE A 354 0.33 6.86 -7.99
N THR A 355 0.46 6.13 -6.88
CA THR A 355 -0.51 6.18 -5.79
C THR A 355 0.10 6.78 -4.53
N PRO A 356 -0.57 7.78 -3.90
CA PRO A 356 -0.13 8.35 -2.63
C PRO A 356 0.06 7.29 -1.55
N ASP A 357 -0.83 6.31 -1.51
CA ASP A 357 -0.82 5.28 -0.48
C ASP A 357 0.36 4.33 -0.61
N SER A 358 0.74 3.96 -1.85
CA SER A 358 1.97 3.19 -2.07
C SER A 358 3.20 3.94 -1.56
N MET A 359 3.29 5.24 -1.85
CA MET A 359 4.39 6.07 -1.34
C MET A 359 4.35 6.21 0.19
N LYS A 360 3.17 6.45 0.77
CA LYS A 360 2.99 6.47 2.23
C LYS A 360 3.40 5.13 2.86
N GLN A 361 3.00 4.00 2.28
CA GLN A 361 3.39 2.66 2.74
C GLN A 361 4.91 2.47 2.76
N GLN A 362 5.57 2.92 1.70
CA GLN A 362 7.03 2.85 1.59
C GLN A 362 7.71 3.70 2.68
N ILE A 363 7.29 4.94 2.86
CA ILE A 363 7.84 5.85 3.87
C ILE A 363 7.62 5.32 5.28
N LYS A 364 6.45 4.72 5.54
CA LYS A 364 6.12 4.11 6.85
C LYS A 364 6.90 2.83 7.16
N ARG A 365 7.80 2.38 6.30
CA ARG A 365 8.76 1.34 6.66
C ARG A 365 9.84 1.85 7.60
N ILE A 366 10.19 3.13 7.52
CA ILE A 366 11.14 3.76 8.43
C ILE A 366 10.47 4.67 9.46
N HIS A 367 9.33 5.29 9.13
CA HIS A 367 8.60 6.22 9.99
C HIS A 367 7.36 5.57 10.59
N ARG A 368 7.51 4.96 11.75
CA ARG A 368 6.47 4.18 12.42
C ARG A 368 6.67 4.16 13.95
N ILE A 369 5.74 3.58 14.68
CA ILE A 369 5.85 3.40 16.14
C ILE A 369 7.17 2.69 16.46
N GLY A 370 7.94 3.26 17.41
CA GLY A 370 9.29 2.83 17.75
C GLY A 370 10.41 3.59 17.04
N THR A 371 10.10 4.54 16.17
CA THR A 371 11.07 5.48 15.61
C THR A 371 11.29 6.63 16.61
N GLU A 372 12.56 6.93 16.93
CA GLU A 372 12.92 7.93 17.95
C GLU A 372 13.56 9.20 17.34
N LYS A 373 13.94 9.16 16.08
CA LYS A 373 14.66 10.24 15.39
C LYS A 373 13.85 10.81 14.23
N VAL A 374 14.11 12.06 13.88
CA VAL A 374 13.56 12.69 12.66
C VAL A 374 13.88 11.84 11.44
N CYS A 375 12.86 11.54 10.65
CA CYS A 375 13.00 10.78 9.42
C CYS A 375 12.96 11.69 8.19
N ARG A 376 13.73 11.36 7.17
CA ARG A 376 13.71 12.05 5.88
C ARG A 376 13.31 11.09 4.75
N ALA A 377 12.32 11.51 3.98
CA ALA A 377 11.88 10.81 2.78
C ALA A 377 12.16 11.67 1.55
N ARG A 378 12.97 11.17 0.65
CA ARG A 378 13.40 11.90 -0.56
C ARG A 378 12.87 11.22 -1.81
N VAL A 379 12.14 11.99 -2.63
CA VAL A 379 11.66 11.56 -3.94
C VAL A 379 12.50 12.22 -5.01
N PHE A 380 13.03 11.45 -5.96
CA PHE A 380 13.83 11.98 -7.05
C PHE A 380 13.05 11.93 -8.38
N ALA A 381 12.95 13.07 -9.04
CA ALA A 381 12.27 13.23 -10.31
C ALA A 381 13.17 13.91 -11.34
N VAL A 382 13.08 13.51 -12.60
CA VAL A 382 13.74 14.21 -13.71
C VAL A 382 12.78 15.26 -14.27
N THR A 383 13.28 16.49 -14.45
CA THR A 383 12.48 17.60 -14.99
C THR A 383 12.03 17.34 -16.41
N ASP A 384 10.86 17.86 -16.77
CA ASP A 384 10.24 17.72 -18.10
C ASP A 384 10.08 16.28 -18.58
N THR A 385 9.73 15.36 -17.64
CA THR A 385 9.56 13.93 -17.94
C THR A 385 8.30 13.36 -17.31
N LEU A 386 8.09 12.05 -17.53
CA LEU A 386 7.02 11.27 -16.89
C LEU A 386 7.05 11.37 -15.34
N ASP A 387 8.22 11.54 -14.72
CA ASP A 387 8.33 11.67 -13.26
C ASP A 387 7.51 12.86 -12.74
N GLU A 388 7.56 14.02 -13.40
CA GLU A 388 6.76 15.18 -13.01
C GLU A 388 5.26 14.96 -13.23
N GLY A 389 4.89 14.26 -14.32
CA GLY A 389 3.51 13.85 -14.53
C GLY A 389 2.98 12.92 -13.44
N ILE A 390 3.82 12.02 -12.91
CA ILE A 390 3.49 11.16 -11.77
C ILE A 390 3.30 12.02 -10.51
N LEU A 391 4.21 12.94 -10.21
CA LEU A 391 4.10 13.84 -9.06
C LEU A 391 2.84 14.72 -9.13
N GLY A 392 2.51 15.27 -10.30
CA GLY A 392 1.26 16.02 -10.52
C GLY A 392 0.02 15.18 -10.23
N THR A 393 0.02 13.92 -10.66
CA THR A 393 -1.07 12.96 -10.37
C THR A 393 -1.19 12.68 -8.87
N LEU A 394 -0.05 12.53 -8.17
CA LEU A 394 -0.03 12.32 -6.73
C LEU A 394 -0.64 13.52 -5.98
N MET A 395 -0.28 14.74 -6.37
CA MET A 395 -0.81 15.97 -5.75
C MET A 395 -2.33 16.10 -5.95
N MET A 396 -2.83 15.77 -7.13
CA MET A 396 -4.26 15.75 -7.41
C MET A 396 -4.99 14.74 -6.51
N ARG A 397 -4.46 13.52 -6.38
CA ARG A 397 -5.06 12.47 -5.54
C ARG A 397 -5.07 12.82 -4.06
N LEU A 398 -4.04 13.49 -3.56
CA LEU A 398 -3.98 13.97 -2.18
C LEU A 398 -5.05 15.04 -1.89
N ARG A 399 -5.41 15.87 -2.87
CA ARG A 399 -6.54 16.81 -2.73
C ARG A 399 -7.87 16.06 -2.61
N HIS A 400 -8.11 15.05 -3.44
CA HIS A 400 -9.33 14.23 -3.36
C HIS A 400 -9.44 13.49 -2.02
N GLU A 401 -8.34 13.05 -1.43
CA GLU A 401 -8.33 12.41 -0.10
C GLU A 401 -8.96 13.31 0.96
N LYS A 402 -8.63 14.61 0.96
CA LYS A 402 -9.21 15.57 1.89
C LYS A 402 -10.72 15.78 1.69
N GLU A 403 -11.19 15.73 0.43
CA GLU A 403 -12.60 15.90 0.09
C GLU A 403 -13.45 14.68 0.50
N ILE A 404 -12.89 13.46 0.45
CA ILE A 404 -13.59 12.23 0.84
C ILE A 404 -13.69 12.09 2.37
N GLY A 405 -12.72 12.61 3.12
CA GLY A 405 -12.60 12.39 4.56
C GLY A 405 -12.25 10.95 4.94
N LEU A 406 -11.69 10.20 3.99
CA LEU A 406 -11.22 8.82 4.15
C LEU A 406 -9.70 8.73 3.99
#